data_9b5312225417cb2a323ae9f06f3c32a9
#
_entry.id   9b5312225417cb2a323ae9f06f3c32a9
#
_cell.length_a   1.000
_cell.length_b   1.000
_cell.length_c   1.000
_cell.angle_alpha   90.00
_cell.angle_beta   90.00
_cell.angle_gamma   90.00
#
_symmetry.space_group_name_H-M   'P 1'
#
loop_
_entity.id
_entity.type
_entity.pdbx_description
1 polymer ?
#
loop_
_entity_poly.entity_id
_entity_poly.type
_entity_poly.pdbx_seq_one_letter_code
_entity_poly.pdbx_strand_id
1 'polypeptide(L)'
;MKLEIRRLSLGLEQFALEVNVDLHNARTGIFGPSGSGKTSLLEVIAGLRRPETVRICLDDQLFDDTARGYSLPVRLRKIGYVPQDDSLFPHFSVRQNLLYGTDGKSKHDTFSFEHVTSFLQISSLLGRDVRSLSRGENQRIVIARALLSAPRLLLLDEPLTALDVGLKKSILEQLRSLHREFGIPMLYVTHDPAEAIEICQEVLILECGRLVSRGNPLELLS
;
A
#
# COMPACT_ATOMS: atom_id res chain seq x y z
N MET A 1 -13.50 -6.84 0.27
CA MET A 1 -13.09 -5.62 1.03
C MET A 1 -14.21 -4.58 0.94
N LYS A 2 -14.49 -3.88 2.03
CA LYS A 2 -15.34 -2.68 2.03
C LYS A 2 -14.57 -1.59 2.79
N LEU A 3 -13.96 -0.65 2.06
CA LEU A 3 -13.30 0.51 2.66
C LEU A 3 -14.18 1.75 2.43
N GLU A 4 -14.69 2.31 3.51
CA GLU A 4 -15.52 3.52 3.50
C GLU A 4 -14.69 4.69 4.02
N ILE A 5 -14.58 5.74 3.21
CA ILE A 5 -13.96 7.02 3.58
C ILE A 5 -15.01 8.08 3.44
N ARG A 6 -15.39 8.70 4.54
CA ARG A 6 -16.45 9.71 4.60
C ARG A 6 -15.91 11.02 5.15
N ARG A 7 -16.28 12.12 4.52
CA ARG A 7 -15.99 13.49 4.99
C ARG A 7 -14.51 13.70 5.30
N LEU A 8 -13.61 13.09 4.52
CA LEU A 8 -12.20 13.36 4.68
C LEU A 8 -11.91 14.78 4.21
N SER A 9 -11.34 15.58 5.09
CA SER A 9 -10.77 16.89 4.80
C SER A 9 -9.43 17.02 5.51
N LEU A 10 -8.37 17.27 4.73
CA LEU A 10 -7.01 17.47 5.20
C LEU A 10 -6.39 18.65 4.44
N GLY A 11 -6.02 19.72 5.16
CA GLY A 11 -5.27 20.83 4.60
C GLY A 11 -3.90 20.39 4.11
N LEU A 12 -3.59 20.68 2.85
CA LEU A 12 -2.28 20.59 2.24
C LEU A 12 -1.81 22.00 1.88
N GLU A 13 -0.52 22.17 1.57
CA GLU A 13 0.05 23.51 1.36
C GLU A 13 -0.68 24.34 0.29
N GLN A 14 -1.17 23.71 -0.78
CA GLN A 14 -1.77 24.40 -1.93
C GLN A 14 -3.28 24.19 -2.06
N PHE A 15 -3.84 23.14 -1.45
CA PHE A 15 -5.26 22.77 -1.53
C PHE A 15 -5.66 21.90 -0.33
N ALA A 16 -6.94 21.61 -0.18
CA ALA A 16 -7.42 20.59 0.74
C ALA A 16 -7.66 19.27 0.04
N LEU A 17 -7.22 18.17 0.65
CA LEU A 17 -7.59 16.80 0.24
C LEU A 17 -9.01 16.52 0.74
N GLU A 18 -9.97 16.44 -0.18
CA GLU A 18 -11.37 16.19 0.11
C GLU A 18 -11.84 14.89 -0.55
N VAL A 19 -12.08 13.85 0.24
CA VAL A 19 -12.46 12.53 -0.28
C VAL A 19 -13.70 11.98 0.41
N ASN A 20 -14.62 11.49 -0.40
CA ASN A 20 -15.80 10.76 0.04
C ASN A 20 -16.04 9.59 -0.94
N VAL A 21 -15.71 8.35 -0.51
CA VAL A 21 -15.72 7.18 -1.39
C VAL A 21 -15.92 5.88 -0.64
N ASP A 22 -16.59 4.93 -1.31
CA ASP A 22 -16.70 3.53 -0.90
C ASP A 22 -15.99 2.64 -1.91
N LEU A 23 -15.05 1.82 -1.44
CA LEU A 23 -14.28 0.91 -2.26
C LEU A 23 -14.65 -0.53 -1.93
N HIS A 24 -14.97 -1.30 -2.96
CA HIS A 24 -15.37 -2.70 -2.83
C HIS A 24 -14.45 -3.66 -3.57
N ASN A 25 -13.67 -3.16 -4.51
CA ASN A 25 -12.76 -3.97 -5.30
C ASN A 25 -11.53 -4.39 -4.49
N ALA A 26 -11.01 -5.57 -4.80
CA ALA A 26 -9.84 -6.08 -4.12
C ALA A 26 -8.54 -5.36 -4.53
N ARG A 27 -8.52 -4.77 -5.73
CA ARG A 27 -7.36 -4.04 -6.27
C ARG A 27 -7.84 -2.72 -6.83
N THR A 28 -7.70 -1.66 -6.05
CA THR A 28 -8.09 -0.30 -6.44
C THR A 28 -6.86 0.56 -6.63
N GLY A 29 -6.76 1.20 -7.79
CA GLY A 29 -5.74 2.19 -8.11
C GLY A 29 -6.13 3.59 -7.64
N ILE A 30 -5.14 4.37 -7.23
CA ILE A 30 -5.26 5.81 -7.04
C ILE A 30 -4.28 6.45 -8.03
N PHE A 31 -4.81 7.06 -9.07
CA PHE A 31 -4.05 7.64 -10.18
C PHE A 31 -4.15 9.16 -10.15
N GLY A 32 -3.11 9.84 -10.61
CA GLY A 32 -3.11 11.29 -10.75
C GLY A 32 -1.69 11.86 -10.77
N PRO A 33 -1.55 13.16 -11.10
CA PRO A 33 -0.24 13.81 -11.19
C PRO A 33 0.48 13.83 -9.83
N SER A 34 1.80 14.02 -9.87
CA SER A 34 2.60 14.23 -8.65
C SER A 34 2.05 15.43 -7.87
N GLY A 35 2.01 15.30 -6.55
CA GLY A 35 1.48 16.34 -5.68
C GLY A 35 -0.05 16.40 -5.60
N SER A 36 -0.84 15.52 -6.23
CA SER A 36 -2.31 15.55 -6.16
C SER A 36 -2.90 15.10 -4.81
N GLY A 37 -2.09 14.60 -3.87
CA GLY A 37 -2.53 14.16 -2.54
C GLY A 37 -2.65 12.64 -2.37
N LYS A 38 -2.17 11.82 -3.31
CA LYS A 38 -2.26 10.34 -3.29
C LYS A 38 -1.58 9.73 -2.04
N THR A 39 -0.31 10.07 -1.81
CA THR A 39 0.44 9.66 -0.62
C THR A 39 -0.27 10.10 0.66
N SER A 40 -0.74 11.35 0.73
CA SER A 40 -1.47 11.88 1.90
C SER A 40 -2.74 11.09 2.18
N LEU A 41 -3.46 10.64 1.13
CA LEU A 41 -4.63 9.78 1.29
C LEU A 41 -4.25 8.41 1.89
N LEU A 42 -3.17 7.77 1.40
CA LEU A 42 -2.69 6.52 1.98
C LEU A 42 -2.23 6.70 3.43
N GLU A 43 -1.51 7.78 3.74
CA GLU A 43 -1.06 8.09 5.11
C GLU A 43 -2.23 8.29 6.09
N VAL A 44 -3.32 8.94 5.66
CA VAL A 44 -4.54 9.08 6.47
C VAL A 44 -5.17 7.71 6.72
N ILE A 45 -5.32 6.87 5.70
CA ILE A 45 -5.87 5.51 5.85
C ILE A 45 -4.99 4.67 6.80
N ALA A 46 -3.66 4.77 6.67
CA ALA A 46 -2.70 4.11 7.55
C ALA A 46 -2.72 4.63 9.00
N GLY A 47 -3.23 5.85 9.23
CA GLY A 47 -3.21 6.54 10.52
C GLY A 47 -1.90 7.25 10.82
N LEU A 48 -1.09 7.48 9.80
CA LEU A 48 0.19 8.20 9.89
C LEU A 48 0.01 9.72 9.81
N ARG A 49 -1.12 10.16 9.25
CA ARG A 49 -1.49 11.58 9.14
C ARG A 49 -2.89 11.81 9.70
N ARG A 50 -3.08 12.91 10.42
CA ARG A 50 -4.37 13.25 11.04
C ARG A 50 -5.07 14.33 10.22
N PRO A 51 -6.24 14.06 9.65
CA PRO A 51 -7.07 15.05 8.97
C PRO A 51 -7.91 15.87 9.97
N GLU A 52 -8.44 17.02 9.54
CA GLU A 52 -9.37 17.84 10.31
C GLU A 52 -10.69 17.12 10.54
N THR A 53 -11.22 16.51 9.47
CA THR A 53 -12.43 15.71 9.55
C THR A 53 -12.27 14.42 8.78
N VAL A 54 -12.77 13.31 9.34
CA VAL A 54 -12.84 12.04 8.64
C VAL A 54 -13.69 11.03 9.41
N ARG A 55 -14.29 10.09 8.68
CA ARG A 55 -14.72 8.80 9.20
C ARG A 55 -14.22 7.72 8.25
N ILE A 56 -13.42 6.77 8.76
CA ILE A 56 -12.88 5.64 7.99
C ILE A 56 -13.30 4.34 8.65
N CYS A 57 -13.86 3.43 7.83
CA CYS A 57 -14.15 2.06 8.22
C CYS A 57 -13.54 1.09 7.21
N LEU A 58 -12.88 0.05 7.67
CA LEU A 58 -12.48 -1.10 6.85
C LEU A 58 -13.29 -2.32 7.29
N ASP A 59 -14.13 -2.82 6.39
CA ASP A 59 -15.16 -3.81 6.69
C ASP A 59 -15.99 -3.37 7.92
N ASP A 60 -15.99 -4.10 9.01
CA ASP A 60 -16.72 -3.75 10.23
C ASP A 60 -15.89 -2.99 11.28
N GLN A 61 -14.62 -2.66 10.96
CA GLN A 61 -13.73 -1.99 11.90
C GLN A 61 -13.65 -0.48 11.63
N LEU A 62 -14.05 0.31 12.62
CA LEU A 62 -13.86 1.76 12.63
C LEU A 62 -12.37 2.07 12.86
N PHE A 63 -11.78 2.86 11.94
CA PHE A 63 -10.41 3.36 12.05
C PHE A 63 -10.36 4.76 12.64
N ASP A 64 -11.13 5.66 12.08
CA ASP A 64 -11.24 7.05 12.54
C ASP A 64 -12.69 7.53 12.51
N ASP A 65 -13.04 8.36 13.50
CA ASP A 65 -14.25 9.18 13.52
C ASP A 65 -13.95 10.46 14.31
N THR A 66 -13.56 11.50 13.59
CA THR A 66 -13.18 12.80 14.21
C THR A 66 -14.34 13.44 14.95
N ALA A 67 -15.60 13.23 14.50
CA ALA A 67 -16.77 13.74 15.19
C ALA A 67 -16.96 13.13 16.59
N ARG A 68 -16.42 11.92 16.81
CA ARG A 68 -16.44 11.22 18.10
C ARG A 68 -15.11 11.29 18.85
N GLY A 69 -14.12 11.97 18.31
CA GLY A 69 -12.75 11.99 18.84
C GLY A 69 -12.07 10.59 18.85
N TYR A 70 -12.50 9.69 17.99
CA TYR A 70 -11.99 8.32 17.94
C TYR A 70 -10.94 8.16 16.85
N SER A 71 -9.81 7.52 17.21
CA SER A 71 -8.79 7.08 16.24
C SER A 71 -8.16 5.77 16.72
N LEU A 72 -8.26 4.74 15.89
CA LEU A 72 -7.65 3.44 16.14
C LEU A 72 -6.12 3.58 16.01
N PRO A 73 -5.34 3.16 17.02
CA PRO A 73 -3.88 3.17 16.94
C PRO A 73 -3.35 2.42 15.70
N VAL A 74 -2.32 2.96 15.04
CA VAL A 74 -1.74 2.44 13.79
C VAL A 74 -1.49 0.93 13.86
N ARG A 75 -0.84 0.46 14.94
CA ARG A 75 -0.53 -0.97 15.15
C ARG A 75 -1.75 -1.90 15.14
N LEU A 76 -2.95 -1.37 15.45
CA LEU A 76 -4.19 -2.14 15.53
C LEU A 76 -4.98 -2.12 14.21
N ARG A 77 -4.63 -1.25 13.26
CA ARG A 77 -5.27 -1.20 11.93
C ARG A 77 -4.92 -2.41 11.08
N LYS A 78 -3.81 -3.08 11.37
CA LYS A 78 -3.29 -4.20 10.58
C LYS A 78 -3.18 -3.86 9.08
N ILE A 79 -2.55 -2.74 8.80
CA ILE A 79 -2.27 -2.26 7.44
C ILE A 79 -0.81 -2.53 7.13
N GLY A 80 -0.54 -3.14 5.98
CA GLY A 80 0.78 -3.19 5.38
C GLY A 80 0.99 -1.92 4.54
N TYR A 81 1.98 -1.11 4.87
CA TYR A 81 2.30 0.10 4.11
C TYR A 81 3.68 -0.01 3.49
N VAL A 82 3.72 0.15 2.18
CA VAL A 82 4.93 0.20 1.35
C VAL A 82 5.05 1.62 0.84
N PRO A 83 5.92 2.44 1.44
CA PRO A 83 6.12 3.83 1.02
C PRO A 83 6.94 3.92 -0.27
N GLN A 84 6.93 5.10 -0.89
CA GLN A 84 7.67 5.39 -2.12
C GLN A 84 9.18 5.34 -1.92
N ASP A 85 9.67 5.82 -0.78
CA ASP A 85 11.10 5.88 -0.46
C ASP A 85 11.60 4.60 0.22
N ASP A 86 12.91 4.40 0.17
CA ASP A 86 13.61 3.30 0.84
C ASP A 86 13.31 3.29 2.35
N SER A 87 12.64 2.23 2.80
CA SER A 87 12.17 2.11 4.17
C SER A 87 12.84 0.99 4.97
N LEU A 88 13.88 0.35 4.42
CA LEU A 88 14.64 -0.66 5.17
C LEU A 88 15.53 -0.01 6.23
N PHE A 89 15.64 -0.66 7.38
CA PHE A 89 16.52 -0.22 8.45
C PHE A 89 17.97 -0.55 8.07
N PRO A 90 18.83 0.46 7.86
CA PRO A 90 20.17 0.26 7.31
C PRO A 90 21.15 -0.44 8.26
N HIS A 91 20.82 -0.54 9.54
CA HIS A 91 21.58 -1.20 10.58
C HIS A 91 21.12 -2.65 10.86
N PHE A 92 20.12 -3.12 10.12
CA PHE A 92 19.61 -4.49 10.20
C PHE A 92 19.98 -5.30 8.96
N SER A 93 20.17 -6.60 9.13
CA SER A 93 20.24 -7.55 8.01
C SER A 93 18.87 -7.66 7.33
N VAL A 94 18.83 -8.24 6.13
CA VAL A 94 17.57 -8.55 5.44
C VAL A 94 16.61 -9.33 6.36
N ARG A 95 17.10 -10.40 7.00
CA ARG A 95 16.29 -11.21 7.91
C ARG A 95 15.73 -10.39 9.08
N GLN A 96 16.53 -9.53 9.68
CA GLN A 96 16.06 -8.67 10.78
C GLN A 96 15.03 -7.65 10.33
N ASN A 97 15.18 -7.08 9.12
CA ASN A 97 14.17 -6.21 8.52
C ASN A 97 12.84 -6.93 8.31
N LEU A 98 12.88 -8.16 7.77
CA LEU A 98 11.68 -8.97 7.51
C LEU A 98 10.93 -9.34 8.81
N LEU A 99 11.67 -9.64 9.86
CA LEU A 99 11.09 -10.01 11.16
C LEU A 99 10.68 -8.81 12.01
N TYR A 100 11.03 -7.59 11.58
CA TYR A 100 10.67 -6.39 12.33
C TYR A 100 9.17 -6.14 12.29
N GLY A 101 8.56 -6.07 13.47
CA GLY A 101 7.11 -5.88 13.61
C GLY A 101 6.27 -7.14 13.43
N THR A 102 6.92 -8.31 13.24
CA THR A 102 6.21 -9.59 13.32
C THR A 102 6.12 -10.01 14.79
N ASP A 103 4.93 -10.40 15.25
CA ASP A 103 4.74 -10.92 16.62
C ASP A 103 5.35 -12.32 16.81
N GLY A 104 6.08 -12.85 15.83
CA GLY A 104 6.62 -14.22 15.82
C GLY A 104 5.56 -15.32 15.90
N LYS A 105 4.29 -14.94 15.85
CA LYS A 105 3.13 -15.80 16.09
C LYS A 105 2.17 -15.82 14.90
N SER A 106 2.64 -15.59 13.67
CA SER A 106 1.77 -15.77 12.51
C SER A 106 1.33 -17.24 12.46
N LYS A 107 0.14 -17.52 13.01
CA LYS A 107 -0.49 -18.85 13.00
C LYS A 107 -1.12 -19.20 11.63
N HIS A 108 -1.00 -18.31 10.66
CA HIS A 108 -1.52 -18.54 9.32
C HIS A 108 -0.38 -18.98 8.42
N ASP A 109 -0.43 -20.20 7.92
CA ASP A 109 0.54 -20.77 6.98
C ASP A 109 0.76 -19.87 5.75
N THR A 110 -0.29 -19.15 5.33
CA THR A 110 -0.26 -18.21 4.19
C THR A 110 0.76 -17.08 4.35
N PHE A 111 0.96 -16.55 5.58
CA PHE A 111 1.92 -15.49 5.88
C PHE A 111 3.18 -16.03 6.58
N SER A 112 3.48 -17.32 6.40
CA SER A 112 4.71 -17.87 6.95
C SER A 112 5.93 -17.22 6.31
N PHE A 113 7.01 -17.16 7.07
CA PHE A 113 8.27 -16.55 6.62
C PHE A 113 8.79 -17.22 5.34
N GLU A 114 8.73 -18.55 5.31
CA GLU A 114 9.18 -19.37 4.19
C GLU A 114 8.32 -19.13 2.94
N HIS A 115 6.99 -19.06 3.10
CA HIS A 115 6.08 -18.84 1.99
C HIS A 115 6.31 -17.44 1.37
N VAL A 116 6.30 -16.39 2.19
CA VAL A 116 6.48 -15.01 1.71
C VAL A 116 7.85 -14.82 1.04
N THR A 117 8.92 -15.34 1.65
CA THR A 117 10.28 -15.20 1.08
C THR A 117 10.46 -15.98 -0.22
N SER A 118 9.82 -17.14 -0.35
CA SER A 118 9.79 -17.94 -1.58
C SER A 118 8.99 -17.23 -2.68
N PHE A 119 7.78 -16.78 -2.38
CA PHE A 119 6.91 -16.08 -3.34
C PHE A 119 7.59 -14.83 -3.92
N LEU A 120 8.26 -14.03 -3.10
CA LEU A 120 8.98 -12.83 -3.53
C LEU A 120 10.41 -13.11 -4.02
N GLN A 121 10.84 -14.39 -4.06
CA GLN A 121 12.16 -14.82 -4.55
C GLN A 121 13.33 -14.14 -3.82
N ILE A 122 13.22 -13.97 -2.50
CA ILE A 122 14.24 -13.31 -1.68
C ILE A 122 14.94 -14.24 -0.68
N SER A 123 14.66 -15.55 -0.72
CA SER A 123 15.23 -16.53 0.22
C SER A 123 16.75 -16.56 0.21
N SER A 124 17.41 -16.33 -0.95
CA SER A 124 18.87 -16.25 -1.07
C SER A 124 19.49 -14.95 -0.51
N LEU A 125 18.65 -13.96 -0.20
CA LEU A 125 19.11 -12.64 0.26
C LEU A 125 19.15 -12.51 1.77
N LEU A 126 18.57 -13.45 2.53
CA LEU A 126 18.33 -13.36 3.97
C LEU A 126 19.55 -13.03 4.82
N GLY A 127 20.73 -13.48 4.40
CA GLY A 127 22.00 -13.23 5.11
C GLY A 127 22.73 -11.96 4.67
N ARG A 128 22.21 -11.23 3.65
CA ARG A 128 22.90 -10.04 3.13
C ARG A 128 22.65 -8.80 3.99
N ASP A 129 23.60 -7.86 3.88
CA ASP A 129 23.42 -6.48 4.36
C ASP A 129 22.50 -5.73 3.37
N VAL A 130 21.55 -4.97 3.90
CA VAL A 130 20.59 -4.22 3.06
C VAL A 130 21.26 -3.21 2.14
N ARG A 131 22.43 -2.69 2.51
CA ARG A 131 23.21 -1.74 1.69
C ARG A 131 23.79 -2.36 0.41
N SER A 132 23.84 -3.69 0.33
CA SER A 132 24.35 -4.42 -0.84
C SER A 132 23.28 -4.83 -1.83
N LEU A 133 22.02 -4.46 -1.56
CA LEU A 133 20.87 -4.85 -2.38
C LEU A 133 20.72 -3.96 -3.62
N SER A 134 20.28 -4.56 -4.73
CA SER A 134 19.75 -3.80 -5.84
C SER A 134 18.40 -3.16 -5.46
N ARG A 135 17.95 -2.16 -6.22
CA ARG A 135 16.66 -1.50 -5.99
C ARG A 135 15.49 -2.49 -6.03
N GLY A 136 15.49 -3.43 -6.98
CA GLY A 136 14.44 -4.44 -7.08
C GLY A 136 14.46 -5.45 -5.94
N GLU A 137 15.65 -5.85 -5.44
CA GLU A 137 15.77 -6.68 -4.24
C GLU A 137 15.26 -5.94 -3.00
N ASN A 138 15.62 -4.66 -2.84
CA ASN A 138 15.15 -3.79 -1.78
C ASN A 138 13.60 -3.74 -1.80
N GLN A 139 13.00 -3.42 -2.95
CA GLN A 139 11.56 -3.32 -3.11
C GLN A 139 10.83 -4.62 -2.73
N ARG A 140 11.33 -5.78 -3.17
CA ARG A 140 10.75 -7.08 -2.79
C ARG A 140 10.82 -7.32 -1.29
N ILE A 141 11.90 -6.91 -0.62
CA ILE A 141 12.06 -7.05 0.83
C ILE A 141 11.11 -6.12 1.58
N VAL A 142 10.90 -4.89 1.11
CA VAL A 142 9.92 -3.96 1.69
C VAL A 142 8.50 -4.52 1.60
N ILE A 143 8.12 -5.05 0.43
CA ILE A 143 6.83 -5.73 0.23
C ILE A 143 6.72 -6.96 1.15
N ALA A 144 7.77 -7.78 1.24
CA ALA A 144 7.80 -8.95 2.11
C ALA A 144 7.59 -8.59 3.58
N ARG A 145 8.26 -7.53 4.05
CA ARG A 145 8.09 -7.03 5.43
C ARG A 145 6.65 -6.60 5.71
N ALA A 146 6.02 -5.92 4.75
CA ALA A 146 4.61 -5.54 4.88
C ALA A 146 3.68 -6.77 4.93
N LEU A 147 3.93 -7.79 4.11
CA LEU A 147 3.14 -9.04 4.09
C LEU A 147 3.30 -9.87 5.37
N LEU A 148 4.52 -9.95 5.91
CA LEU A 148 4.82 -10.70 7.12
C LEU A 148 4.11 -10.16 8.37
N SER A 149 3.61 -8.93 8.33
CA SER A 149 2.73 -8.41 9.38
C SER A 149 1.28 -8.95 9.32
N ALA A 150 0.99 -9.85 8.36
CA ALA A 150 -0.35 -10.40 8.08
C ALA A 150 -1.43 -9.30 8.00
N PRO A 151 -1.29 -8.35 7.05
CA PRO A 151 -2.17 -7.19 6.98
C PRO A 151 -3.55 -7.56 6.43
N ARG A 152 -4.56 -6.76 6.81
CA ARG A 152 -5.92 -6.85 6.23
C ARG A 152 -6.06 -6.02 4.95
N LEU A 153 -5.19 -5.05 4.75
CA LEU A 153 -5.14 -4.17 3.58
C LEU A 153 -3.68 -3.80 3.31
N LEU A 154 -3.26 -3.88 2.06
CA LEU A 154 -1.94 -3.45 1.61
C LEU A 154 -2.05 -2.11 0.90
N LEU A 155 -1.28 -1.14 1.35
CA LEU A 155 -1.13 0.18 0.73
C LEU A 155 0.23 0.25 0.06
N LEU A 156 0.24 0.50 -1.25
CA LEU A 156 1.44 0.56 -2.09
C LEU A 156 1.54 1.95 -2.70
N ASP A 157 2.54 2.71 -2.27
CA ASP A 157 2.75 4.09 -2.71
C ASP A 157 3.87 4.15 -3.75
N GLU A 158 3.51 4.24 -5.02
CA GLU A 158 4.42 4.27 -6.17
C GLU A 158 5.54 3.21 -6.10
N PRO A 159 5.21 1.93 -5.85
CA PRO A 159 6.20 0.92 -5.46
C PRO A 159 7.18 0.54 -6.57
N LEU A 160 6.94 0.96 -7.82
CA LEU A 160 7.78 0.62 -8.96
C LEU A 160 8.52 1.83 -9.55
N THR A 161 8.37 3.00 -8.93
CA THR A 161 9.10 4.20 -9.33
C THR A 161 10.62 3.96 -9.19
N ALA A 162 11.38 4.40 -10.17
CA ALA A 162 12.85 4.26 -10.23
C ALA A 162 13.39 2.83 -10.46
N LEU A 163 12.56 1.87 -10.87
CA LEU A 163 13.01 0.55 -11.34
C LEU A 163 13.20 0.55 -12.85
N ASP A 164 14.20 -0.22 -13.32
CA ASP A 164 14.34 -0.47 -14.76
C ASP A 164 13.20 -1.37 -15.30
N VAL A 165 13.00 -1.34 -16.62
CA VAL A 165 11.87 -1.99 -17.29
C VAL A 165 11.79 -3.50 -17.01
N GLY A 166 12.93 -4.18 -16.94
CA GLY A 166 12.96 -5.63 -16.72
C GLY A 166 12.56 -6.01 -15.30
N LEU A 167 13.09 -5.30 -14.30
CA LEU A 167 12.74 -5.48 -12.88
C LEU A 167 11.29 -5.09 -12.62
N LYS A 168 10.82 -3.99 -13.22
CA LYS A 168 9.44 -3.52 -13.13
C LYS A 168 8.45 -4.61 -13.53
N LYS A 169 8.66 -5.23 -14.70
CA LYS A 169 7.80 -6.31 -15.21
C LYS A 169 7.72 -7.49 -14.23
N SER A 170 8.86 -7.94 -13.71
CA SER A 170 8.92 -9.06 -12.77
C SER A 170 8.15 -8.79 -11.48
N ILE A 171 8.25 -7.56 -10.92
CA ILE A 171 7.54 -7.19 -9.70
C ILE A 171 6.05 -6.99 -9.98
N LEU A 172 5.67 -6.42 -11.14
CA LEU A 172 4.28 -6.29 -11.57
C LEU A 172 3.56 -7.66 -11.57
N GLU A 173 4.18 -8.69 -12.15
CA GLU A 173 3.63 -10.05 -12.15
C GLU A 173 3.40 -10.59 -10.74
N GLN A 174 4.33 -10.34 -9.82
CA GLN A 174 4.18 -10.71 -8.40
C GLN A 174 3.04 -9.92 -7.73
N LEU A 175 2.98 -8.60 -7.90
CA LEU A 175 1.92 -7.75 -7.34
C LEU A 175 0.53 -8.15 -7.87
N ARG A 176 0.43 -8.46 -9.16
CA ARG A 176 -0.82 -8.92 -9.77
C ARG A 176 -1.33 -10.22 -9.15
N SER A 177 -0.43 -11.15 -8.81
CA SER A 177 -0.79 -12.43 -8.19
C SER A 177 -0.95 -12.36 -6.67
N LEU A 178 -0.55 -11.27 -6.02
CA LEU A 178 -0.53 -11.10 -4.58
C LEU A 178 -1.91 -11.32 -3.92
N HIS A 179 -2.97 -10.73 -4.50
CA HIS A 179 -4.32 -10.92 -3.97
C HIS A 179 -4.78 -12.39 -4.07
N ARG A 180 -4.44 -13.08 -5.16
CA ARG A 180 -4.79 -14.50 -5.33
C ARG A 180 -4.05 -15.40 -4.35
N GLU A 181 -2.78 -15.08 -4.08
CA GLU A 181 -1.91 -15.88 -3.21
C GLU A 181 -2.23 -15.68 -1.72
N PHE A 182 -2.42 -14.42 -1.30
CA PHE A 182 -2.54 -14.06 0.12
C PHE A 182 -3.95 -13.64 0.53
N GLY A 183 -4.88 -13.48 -0.41
CA GLY A 183 -6.24 -13.01 -0.14
C GLY A 183 -6.32 -11.54 0.29
N ILE A 184 -5.21 -10.77 0.23
CA ILE A 184 -5.16 -9.39 0.72
C ILE A 184 -5.64 -8.42 -0.35
N PRO A 185 -6.59 -7.53 -0.04
CA PRO A 185 -6.91 -6.40 -0.88
C PRO A 185 -5.80 -5.34 -0.85
N MET A 186 -5.69 -4.54 -1.91
CA MET A 186 -4.68 -3.49 -2.02
C MET A 186 -5.22 -2.18 -2.57
N LEU A 187 -4.66 -1.07 -2.08
CA LEU A 187 -4.69 0.23 -2.73
C LEU A 187 -3.32 0.48 -3.36
N TYR A 188 -3.32 0.77 -4.64
CA TYR A 188 -2.11 0.92 -5.46
C TYR A 188 -2.03 2.34 -6.01
N VAL A 189 -1.08 3.13 -5.51
CA VAL A 189 -0.81 4.46 -6.03
C VAL A 189 0.20 4.38 -7.16
N THR A 190 -0.10 5.00 -8.27
CA THR A 190 0.82 5.18 -9.40
C THR A 190 0.45 6.39 -10.25
N HIS A 191 1.38 6.90 -11.02
CA HIS A 191 1.17 7.86 -12.09
C HIS A 191 1.44 7.23 -13.48
N ASP A 192 1.73 5.92 -13.54
CA ASP A 192 1.97 5.16 -14.77
C ASP A 192 0.68 4.44 -15.19
N PRO A 193 0.06 4.82 -16.35
CA PRO A 193 -1.16 4.18 -16.82
C PRO A 193 -1.03 2.67 -17.02
N ALA A 194 0.13 2.21 -17.53
CA ALA A 194 0.36 0.80 -17.81
C ALA A 194 0.32 -0.05 -16.53
N GLU A 195 0.90 0.44 -15.44
CA GLU A 195 0.82 -0.23 -14.12
C GLU A 195 -0.62 -0.32 -13.62
N ALA A 196 -1.36 0.80 -13.68
CA ALA A 196 -2.74 0.84 -13.23
C ALA A 196 -3.64 -0.12 -14.01
N ILE A 197 -3.47 -0.17 -15.34
CA ILE A 197 -4.21 -1.09 -16.22
C ILE A 197 -3.89 -2.56 -15.90
N GLU A 198 -2.63 -2.87 -15.64
CA GLU A 198 -2.22 -4.26 -15.38
C GLU A 198 -2.63 -4.77 -14.00
N ILE A 199 -2.57 -3.93 -12.97
CA ILE A 199 -2.79 -4.34 -11.57
C ILE A 199 -4.23 -4.14 -11.13
N CYS A 200 -4.84 -2.99 -11.44
CA CYS A 200 -6.07 -2.54 -10.82
C CYS A 200 -7.33 -3.05 -11.51
N GLN A 201 -8.36 -3.33 -10.73
CA GLN A 201 -9.73 -3.62 -11.23
C GLN A 201 -10.54 -2.33 -11.41
N GLU A 202 -10.18 -1.30 -10.66
CA GLU A 202 -10.80 0.00 -10.66
C GLU A 202 -9.73 1.06 -10.35
N VAL A 203 -9.87 2.24 -10.91
CA VAL A 203 -9.04 3.39 -10.57
C VAL A 203 -9.89 4.57 -10.11
N LEU A 204 -9.33 5.32 -9.19
CA LEU A 204 -9.79 6.63 -8.75
C LEU A 204 -8.80 7.65 -9.31
N ILE A 205 -9.29 8.64 -10.03
CA ILE A 205 -8.48 9.76 -10.52
C ILE A 205 -8.52 10.87 -9.46
N LEU A 206 -7.35 11.20 -8.92
CA LEU A 206 -7.19 12.25 -7.90
C LEU A 206 -6.45 13.45 -8.50
N GLU A 207 -7.08 14.61 -8.50
CA GLU A 207 -6.52 15.88 -8.96
C GLU A 207 -6.74 16.98 -7.92
N CYS A 208 -5.69 17.72 -7.57
CA CYS A 208 -5.75 18.82 -6.60
C CYS A 208 -6.56 18.45 -5.33
N GLY A 209 -6.36 17.26 -4.80
CA GLY A 209 -7.02 16.78 -3.58
C GLY A 209 -8.46 16.30 -3.75
N ARG A 210 -8.99 16.21 -4.97
CA ARG A 210 -10.38 15.79 -5.24
C ARG A 210 -10.43 14.58 -6.16
N LEU A 211 -11.41 13.71 -5.91
CA LEU A 211 -11.72 12.61 -6.83
C LEU A 211 -12.53 13.16 -7.99
N VAL A 212 -11.93 13.17 -9.19
CA VAL A 212 -12.56 13.71 -10.41
C VAL A 212 -13.18 12.63 -11.26
N SER A 213 -12.72 11.38 -11.17
CA SER A 213 -13.27 10.25 -11.92
C SER A 213 -13.05 8.94 -11.19
N ARG A 214 -13.84 7.92 -11.52
CA ARG A 214 -13.76 6.57 -11.01
C ARG A 214 -14.25 5.57 -12.05
N GLY A 215 -13.55 4.49 -12.31
CA GLY A 215 -13.99 3.49 -13.28
C GLY A 215 -12.94 2.46 -13.65
N ASN A 216 -13.18 1.80 -14.79
CA ASN A 216 -12.26 0.81 -15.32
C ASN A 216 -10.94 1.48 -15.78
N PRO A 217 -9.77 0.95 -15.39
CA PRO A 217 -8.47 1.50 -15.79
C PRO A 217 -8.31 1.64 -17.31
N LEU A 218 -8.73 0.65 -18.08
CA LEU A 218 -8.64 0.69 -19.55
C LEU A 218 -9.48 1.81 -20.18
N GLU A 219 -10.61 2.16 -19.58
CA GLU A 219 -11.50 3.21 -20.12
C GLU A 219 -11.03 4.61 -19.74
N LEU A 220 -10.39 4.75 -18.59
CA LEU A 220 -10.00 6.05 -18.06
C LEU A 220 -8.56 6.45 -18.39
N LEU A 221 -7.68 5.48 -18.69
CA LEU A 221 -6.24 5.71 -18.83
C LEU A 221 -5.67 5.31 -20.20
N SER A 222 -6.51 4.80 -21.14
CA SER A 222 -6.10 4.46 -22.52
C SER A 222 -6.10 5.68 -23.45
#